data_16a21167cacea48c475e8c47444f4796
#
_entry.id   16a21167cacea48c475e8c47444f4796
#
_cell.length_a   1.000
_cell.length_b   1.000
_cell.length_c   1.000
_cell.angle_alpha   90.00
_cell.angle_beta   90.00
_cell.angle_gamma   90.00
#
_symmetry.space_group_name_H-M   'P 1'
#
loop_
_entity.id
_entity.type
_entity.pdbx_description
1 polymer ?
#
loop_
_entity_poly.entity_id
_entity_poly.type
_entity_poly.pdbx_seq_one_letter_code
_entity_poly.pdbx_strand_id
1 'polypeptide(L)' 'KRRKETLENLAKNIAYKVKRTKRSVSLEPMNPYERRIIHSALQNDRYVTTHSEGEEPFRRVVVTLKRQ' A
#
# COMPACT_ATOMS: atom_id res chain seq x y z
N LYS A 1 -2.40 -18.04 -4.61
CA LYS A 1 -3.21 -17.97 -3.39
C LYS A 1 -2.46 -17.33 -2.24
N ARG A 2 -1.26 -17.84 -1.98
CA ARG A 2 -0.46 -17.29 -0.88
C ARG A 2 0.03 -15.88 -1.18
N ARG A 3 0.22 -15.58 -2.46
CA ARG A 3 0.69 -14.26 -2.85
C ARG A 3 -0.29 -13.18 -2.40
N LYS A 4 -1.59 -13.45 -2.54
CA LYS A 4 -2.60 -12.48 -2.12
C LYS A 4 -2.53 -12.23 -0.63
N GLU A 5 -2.46 -13.28 0.17
CA GLU A 5 -2.33 -13.15 1.62
C GLU A 5 -1.05 -12.41 2.01
N THR A 6 0.05 -12.75 1.34
CA THR A 6 1.32 -12.10 1.60
C THR A 6 1.22 -10.61 1.35
N LEU A 7 0.59 -10.22 0.25
CA LEU A 7 0.42 -8.80 -0.08
C LEU A 7 -0.51 -8.11 0.90
N GLU A 8 -1.57 -8.78 1.33
CA GLU A 8 -2.47 -8.20 2.32
C GLU A 8 -1.74 -7.98 3.64
N ASN A 9 -0.92 -8.93 4.06
CA ASN A 9 -0.16 -8.78 5.28
C ASN A 9 0.89 -7.69 5.16
N LEU A 10 1.54 -7.61 4.00
CA LEU A 10 2.49 -6.53 3.72
C LEU A 10 1.80 -5.18 3.83
N ALA A 11 0.60 -5.05 3.25
CA ALA A 11 -0.14 -3.81 3.29
C ALA A 11 -0.43 -3.38 4.73
N LYS A 12 -0.86 -4.32 5.55
CA LYS A 12 -1.15 -4.03 6.95
C LYS A 12 0.09 -3.61 7.72
N ASN A 13 1.21 -4.28 7.48
CA ASN A 13 2.47 -3.94 8.14
C ASN A 13 2.94 -2.56 7.74
N ILE A 14 2.81 -2.22 6.47
CA ILE A 14 3.20 -0.90 5.98
C ILE A 14 2.29 0.17 6.55
N ALA A 15 0.99 -0.10 6.61
CA ALA A 15 0.04 0.84 7.19
C ALA A 15 0.38 1.12 8.65
N TYR A 16 0.72 0.09 9.39
CA TYR A 16 1.12 0.25 10.78
C TYR A 16 2.36 1.14 10.89
N LYS A 17 3.34 0.90 10.02
CA LYS A 17 4.56 1.68 10.01
C LYS A 17 4.29 3.15 9.72
N VAL A 18 3.42 3.41 8.73
CA VAL A 18 3.05 4.79 8.38
C VAL A 18 2.37 5.48 9.56
N LYS A 19 1.46 4.78 10.23
CA LYS A 19 0.78 5.35 11.40
C LYS A 19 1.77 5.68 12.50
N ARG A 20 2.74 4.81 12.69
CA ARG A 20 3.70 4.95 13.78
C ARG A 20 4.71 6.05 13.52
N THR A 21 5.26 6.09 12.30
CA THR A 21 6.31 7.04 11.97
C THR A 21 5.79 8.35 11.41
N LYS A 22 4.53 8.38 11.00
CA LYS A 22 3.90 9.54 10.37
C LYS A 22 4.57 9.89 9.03
N ARG A 23 5.16 8.92 8.38
CA ARG A 23 5.84 9.12 7.10
C ARG A 23 5.29 8.20 6.04
N SER A 24 5.24 8.70 4.81
CA SER A 24 4.83 7.89 3.67
C SER A 24 5.85 6.79 3.40
N VAL A 25 5.35 5.66 2.91
CA VAL A 25 6.22 4.54 2.54
C VAL A 25 5.86 4.14 1.11
N SER A 26 6.88 4.05 0.25
CA SER A 26 6.71 3.55 -1.11
C SER A 26 7.04 2.07 -1.12
N LEU A 27 6.19 1.29 -1.78
CA LEU A 27 6.45 -0.13 -1.96
C LEU A 27 7.24 -0.34 -3.24
N GLU A 28 7.78 -1.53 -3.42
CA GLU A 28 8.49 -1.84 -4.64
C GLU A 28 7.52 -1.93 -5.81
N PRO A 29 8.01 -1.77 -7.06
CA PRO A 29 7.13 -1.86 -8.22
C PRO A 29 6.38 -3.19 -8.28
N MET A 30 5.11 -3.13 -8.67
CA MET A 30 4.22 -4.28 -8.72
C MET A 30 3.37 -4.19 -9.97
N ASN A 31 2.85 -5.34 -10.41
CA ASN A 31 1.92 -5.35 -11.53
C ASN A 31 0.56 -4.82 -11.08
N PRO A 32 -0.35 -4.49 -12.02
CA PRO A 32 -1.66 -3.91 -11.66
C PRO A 32 -2.48 -4.78 -10.72
N TYR A 33 -2.41 -6.09 -10.88
CA TYR A 33 -3.14 -7.01 -10.03
C TYR A 33 -2.67 -6.92 -8.58
N GLU A 34 -1.35 -6.91 -8.40
CA GLU A 34 -0.76 -6.82 -7.06
C GLU A 34 -1.07 -5.49 -6.40
N ARG A 35 -1.01 -4.41 -7.17
CA ARG A 35 -1.33 -3.09 -6.62
C ARG A 35 -2.77 -3.02 -6.16
N ARG A 36 -3.67 -3.69 -6.89
CA ARG A 36 -5.08 -3.72 -6.52
C ARG A 36 -5.27 -4.40 -5.16
N ILE A 37 -4.51 -5.46 -4.89
CA ILE A 37 -4.59 -6.16 -3.61
C ILE A 37 -4.20 -5.22 -2.48
N ILE A 38 -3.13 -4.46 -2.64
CA ILE A 38 -2.68 -3.51 -1.62
C ILE A 38 -3.75 -2.43 -1.39
N HIS A 39 -4.26 -1.84 -2.47
CA HIS A 39 -5.28 -0.81 -2.33
C HIS A 39 -6.53 -1.34 -1.62
N SER A 40 -6.96 -2.54 -1.99
CA SER A 40 -8.16 -3.14 -1.38
C SER A 40 -7.93 -3.42 0.11
N ALA A 41 -6.74 -3.89 0.46
CA ALA A 41 -6.45 -4.23 1.85
C ALA A 41 -6.51 -3.01 2.75
N LEU A 42 -6.20 -1.82 2.21
CA LEU A 42 -6.14 -0.59 3.01
C LEU A 42 -7.27 0.38 2.72
N GLN A 43 -8.20 0.01 1.85
CA GLN A 43 -9.25 0.92 1.42
C GLN A 43 -10.14 1.37 2.58
N ASN A 44 -10.33 0.53 3.59
CA ASN A 44 -11.17 0.85 4.75
C ASN A 44 -10.36 1.33 5.95
N ASP A 45 -9.08 1.57 5.79
CA ASP A 45 -8.27 2.04 6.90
C ASP A 45 -8.59 3.50 7.19
N ARG A 46 -8.72 3.83 8.48
CA ARG A 46 -9.08 5.18 8.90
C ARG A 46 -7.92 6.16 8.82
N TYR A 47 -6.71 5.66 8.91
CA TYR A 47 -5.55 6.53 9.15
C TYR A 47 -4.60 6.63 7.99
N VAL A 48 -4.71 5.73 7.03
CA VAL A 48 -3.82 5.76 5.87
C VAL A 48 -4.62 5.71 4.59
N THR A 49 -4.01 6.22 3.52
CA THR A 49 -4.58 6.13 2.19
C THR A 49 -3.49 5.65 1.24
N THR A 50 -3.88 5.18 0.09
CA THR A 50 -2.93 4.62 -0.87
C THR A 50 -3.15 5.27 -2.23
N HIS A 51 -2.06 5.38 -2.99
CA HIS A 51 -2.14 5.80 -4.40
C HIS A 51 -0.97 5.14 -5.13
N SER A 52 -1.05 5.15 -6.45
CA SER A 52 0.02 4.60 -7.29
C SER A 52 0.83 5.73 -7.91
N GLU A 53 2.14 5.53 -8.00
CA GLU A 53 3.05 6.50 -8.62
C GLU A 53 3.98 5.78 -9.59
N GLY A 54 4.47 6.54 -10.57
CA GLY A 54 5.40 6.02 -11.54
C GLY A 54 4.69 5.47 -12.76
N GLU A 55 5.46 4.95 -13.70
CA GLU A 55 4.94 4.41 -14.95
C GLU A 55 5.29 2.94 -15.07
N GLU A 56 4.42 2.18 -15.74
CA GLU A 56 4.71 0.78 -15.97
C GLU A 56 6.04 0.63 -16.71
N PRO A 57 6.85 -0.39 -16.44
CA PRO A 57 6.56 -1.47 -15.48
C PRO A 57 7.00 -1.17 -14.05
N PHE A 58 7.38 0.07 -13.76
CA PHE A 58 7.94 0.43 -12.44
C PHE A 58 6.94 1.12 -11.53
N ARG A 59 5.67 1.07 -11.88
CA ARG A 59 4.63 1.72 -11.08
C ARG A 59 4.48 1.01 -9.72
N ARG A 60 4.35 1.79 -8.67
CA ARG A 60 4.30 1.28 -7.30
C ARG A 60 3.22 1.95 -6.49
N VAL A 61 2.87 1.31 -5.38
CA VAL A 61 1.90 1.87 -4.43
C VAL A 61 2.65 2.67 -3.38
N VAL A 62 2.10 3.82 -3.04
CA VAL A 62 2.61 4.65 -1.95
C VAL A 62 1.52 4.71 -0.89
N VAL A 63 1.88 4.42 0.36
CA VAL A 63 0.96 4.48 1.50
C VAL A 63 1.28 5.74 2.29
N THR A 64 0.28 6.59 2.47
CA THR A 64 0.47 7.86 3.16
C THR A 64 -0.52 7.98 4.31
N LEU A 65 -0.17 8.84 5.27
CA LEU A 65 -1.06 9.13 6.36
C LEU A 65 -2.21 9.99 5.87
N LYS A 66 -3.42 9.60 6.23
CA LYS A 66 -4.61 10.33 5.81
C LYS A 66 -4.70 11.63 6.60
N ARG A 67 -5.00 12.72 5.92
CA ARG A 67 -5.22 13.98 6.60
C ARG A 67 -6.60 14.01 7.24
N GLN A 68 -6.67 14.62 8.37
CA GLN A 68 -7.91 14.79 9.10
C GLN A 68 -8.50 16.16 8.80
#